data_3d4bcfdc91462f69bb54dbd2415131a0
#
_entry.id   3d4bcfdc91462f69bb54dbd2415131a0
#
_cell.length_a   1.000
_cell.length_b   1.000
_cell.length_c   1.000
_cell.angle_alpha   90.00
_cell.angle_beta   90.00
_cell.angle_gamma   90.00
#
_symmetry.space_group_name_H-M   'P 1'
#
loop_
_entity.id
_entity.type
_entity.pdbx_description
1 polymer ?
#
loop_
_entity_poly.entity_id
_entity_poly.type
_entity_poly.pdbx_seq_one_letter_code
_entity_poly.pdbx_strand_id
1 'polypeptide(L)'
;MTSPAAAPSLRRLDGSALRVLVVDDEQMLTDLLSMALRMEGWDVRTAGSGFQALQAARDFDPDAMVLDIMMPDLDGMAVLQRLRQSGNDVPVLFLTAKDAVSDRVAGLTAGGDDYVTKPFSLEEVVARLRGLMRRAGTAHSADAEPILRVGDLTLNEDSHEVERGGDQFELTATEFELLRFLMRNQRRVVSKAQILDRVWNYDFGGRSSVVELYISYLRKKIDQGREPLIHTVRGVGYMIKAPQ
;
A
#
# COMPACT_ATOMS: atom_id res chain seq x y z
N MET A 1 13.74 28.84 2.20
CA MET A 1 13.86 27.42 1.81
C MET A 1 13.23 26.61 2.92
N THR A 2 11.94 26.31 2.79
CA THR A 2 11.20 25.47 3.76
C THR A 2 11.52 24.02 3.46
N SER A 3 12.19 23.32 4.39
CA SER A 3 12.39 21.87 4.37
C SER A 3 11.01 21.19 4.21
N PRO A 4 10.86 20.19 3.33
CA PRO A 4 9.63 19.41 3.29
C PRO A 4 9.45 18.76 4.67
N ALA A 5 8.28 18.94 5.28
CA ALA A 5 7.93 18.28 6.53
C ALA A 5 8.10 16.77 6.33
N ALA A 6 8.94 16.14 7.14
CA ALA A 6 9.12 14.70 7.14
C ALA A 6 7.73 14.06 7.34
N ALA A 7 7.38 13.11 6.48
CA ALA A 7 6.15 12.36 6.66
C ALA A 7 6.18 11.67 8.04
N PRO A 8 5.07 11.64 8.80
CA PRO A 8 5.04 11.04 10.13
C PRO A 8 5.54 9.60 10.06
N SER A 9 6.53 9.27 10.89
CA SER A 9 7.09 7.93 10.95
C SER A 9 6.06 6.98 11.56
N LEU A 10 5.72 5.92 10.84
CA LEU A 10 4.89 4.84 11.38
C LEU A 10 5.62 4.16 12.55
N ARG A 11 4.87 3.84 13.62
CA ARG A 11 5.40 3.15 14.79
C ARG A 11 4.46 2.02 15.19
N ARG A 12 4.97 1.06 15.97
CA ARG A 12 4.17 0.03 16.64
C ARG A 12 3.19 0.67 17.62
N LEU A 13 2.16 -0.07 18.02
CA LEU A 13 1.17 0.38 19.02
C LEU A 13 1.79 0.79 20.36
N ASP A 14 2.92 0.20 20.73
CA ASP A 14 3.69 0.51 21.94
C ASP A 14 4.65 1.71 21.77
N GLY A 15 4.65 2.35 20.59
CA GLY A 15 5.52 3.47 20.25
C GLY A 15 6.94 3.08 19.81
N SER A 16 7.28 1.80 19.81
CA SER A 16 8.59 1.32 19.34
C SER A 16 8.71 1.41 17.81
N ALA A 17 9.93 1.28 17.29
CA ALA A 17 10.19 1.25 15.86
C ALA A 17 9.56 0.00 15.22
N LEU A 18 8.97 0.16 14.03
CA LEU A 18 8.53 -0.95 13.21
C LEU A 18 9.72 -1.82 12.78
N ARG A 19 9.54 -3.12 12.79
CA ARG A 19 10.54 -4.12 12.41
C ARG A 19 10.27 -4.61 11.01
N VAL A 20 11.23 -4.49 10.13
CA VAL A 20 11.12 -4.97 8.74
C VAL A 20 12.24 -5.95 8.44
N LEU A 21 11.87 -7.14 7.94
CA LEU A 21 12.83 -8.12 7.46
C LEU A 21 12.96 -8.01 5.94
N VAL A 22 14.17 -7.78 5.45
CA VAL A 22 14.49 -7.70 4.01
C VAL A 22 15.22 -8.96 3.61
N VAL A 23 14.69 -9.66 2.61
CA VAL A 23 15.18 -10.97 2.14
C VAL A 23 15.43 -10.93 0.64
N ASP A 24 16.68 -11.04 0.24
CA ASP A 24 17.14 -11.12 -1.14
C ASP A 24 18.56 -11.69 -1.14
N ASP A 25 18.93 -12.53 -2.09
CA ASP A 25 20.26 -13.10 -2.20
C ASP A 25 21.28 -12.10 -2.76
N GLU A 26 20.81 -10.99 -3.33
CA GLU A 26 21.64 -9.88 -3.79
C GLU A 26 21.96 -8.92 -2.63
N GLN A 27 23.16 -9.05 -2.03
CA GLN A 27 23.58 -8.25 -0.87
C GLN A 27 23.49 -6.73 -1.13
N MET A 28 23.83 -6.27 -2.33
CA MET A 28 23.78 -4.85 -2.67
C MET A 28 22.36 -4.30 -2.60
N LEU A 29 21.36 -5.08 -2.99
CA LEU A 29 19.94 -4.71 -2.94
C LEU A 29 19.43 -4.69 -1.50
N THR A 30 19.79 -5.70 -0.69
CA THR A 30 19.41 -5.72 0.73
C THR A 30 20.01 -4.55 1.50
N ASP A 31 21.26 -4.15 1.20
CA ASP A 31 21.91 -3.00 1.81
C ASP A 31 21.23 -1.69 1.43
N LEU A 32 20.88 -1.51 0.15
CA LEU A 32 20.19 -0.32 -0.36
C LEU A 32 18.80 -0.17 0.28
N LEU A 33 18.02 -1.25 0.28
CA LEU A 33 16.69 -1.27 0.91
C LEU A 33 16.78 -1.00 2.41
N SER A 34 17.74 -1.65 3.10
CA SER A 34 17.90 -1.46 4.53
C SER A 34 18.26 -0.02 4.89
N MET A 35 19.12 0.64 4.09
CA MET A 35 19.43 2.05 4.30
C MET A 35 18.16 2.91 4.16
N ALA A 36 17.38 2.73 3.10
CA ALA A 36 16.16 3.50 2.87
C ALA A 36 15.12 3.30 3.99
N LEU A 37 14.91 2.05 4.42
CA LEU A 37 13.93 1.74 5.47
C LEU A 37 14.37 2.24 6.85
N ARG A 38 15.68 2.22 7.15
CA ARG A 38 16.21 2.84 8.38
C ARG A 38 16.07 4.36 8.40
N MET A 39 16.11 5.03 7.24
CA MET A 39 15.82 6.48 7.15
C MET A 39 14.36 6.81 7.48
N GLU A 40 13.43 5.85 7.35
CA GLU A 40 12.05 5.95 7.82
C GLU A 40 11.92 5.79 9.37
N GLY A 41 13.02 5.50 10.05
CA GLY A 41 13.06 5.24 11.49
C GLY A 41 12.65 3.82 11.88
N TRP A 42 12.70 2.85 10.94
CA TRP A 42 12.36 1.46 11.18
C TRP A 42 13.58 0.65 11.59
N ASP A 43 13.37 -0.41 12.38
CA ASP A 43 14.39 -1.41 12.69
C ASP A 43 14.42 -2.44 11.57
N VAL A 44 15.59 -2.65 10.96
CA VAL A 44 15.72 -3.48 9.75
C VAL A 44 16.74 -4.57 9.96
N ARG A 45 16.31 -5.81 9.75
CA ARG A 45 17.16 -7.00 9.65
C ARG A 45 17.16 -7.52 8.21
N THR A 46 18.27 -8.12 7.80
CA THR A 46 18.43 -8.71 6.47
C THR A 46 18.64 -10.22 6.56
N ALA A 47 18.25 -10.92 5.50
CA ALA A 47 18.56 -12.33 5.28
C ALA A 47 18.92 -12.54 3.80
N GLY A 48 19.97 -13.28 3.51
CA GLY A 48 20.45 -13.54 2.15
C GLY A 48 19.95 -14.88 1.57
N SER A 49 19.03 -15.57 2.25
CA SER A 49 18.47 -16.84 1.77
C SER A 49 17.13 -17.16 2.43
N GLY A 50 16.35 -18.04 1.81
CA GLY A 50 15.05 -18.44 2.33
C GLY A 50 15.12 -19.15 3.69
N PHE A 51 16.16 -19.96 3.95
CA PHE A 51 16.34 -20.57 5.25
C PHE A 51 16.69 -19.54 6.34
N GLN A 52 17.56 -18.58 6.02
CA GLN A 52 17.85 -17.48 6.93
C GLN A 52 16.62 -16.60 7.20
N ALA A 53 15.77 -16.39 6.19
CA ALA A 53 14.52 -15.66 6.33
C ALA A 53 13.59 -16.31 7.35
N LEU A 54 13.40 -17.62 7.28
CA LEU A 54 12.56 -18.36 8.24
C LEU A 54 13.09 -18.29 9.68
N GLN A 55 14.40 -18.35 9.85
CA GLN A 55 15.02 -18.19 11.16
C GLN A 55 14.88 -16.74 11.66
N ALA A 56 15.22 -15.75 10.81
CA ALA A 56 15.11 -14.35 11.17
C ALA A 56 13.66 -13.94 11.48
N ALA A 57 12.66 -14.47 10.77
CA ALA A 57 11.25 -14.21 11.06
C ALA A 57 10.84 -14.66 12.49
N ARG A 58 11.39 -15.77 12.98
CA ARG A 58 11.12 -16.26 14.36
C ARG A 58 11.82 -15.42 15.41
N ASP A 59 13.10 -15.07 15.17
CA ASP A 59 13.96 -14.43 16.16
C ASP A 59 13.73 -12.91 16.25
N PHE A 60 13.27 -12.31 15.17
CA PHE A 60 13.11 -10.86 15.04
C PHE A 60 11.66 -10.41 15.20
N ASP A 61 10.69 -11.27 14.92
CA ASP A 61 9.26 -10.98 14.96
C ASP A 61 8.94 -9.71 14.18
N PRO A 62 9.13 -9.72 12.84
CA PRO A 62 8.96 -8.55 11.99
C PRO A 62 7.49 -8.16 11.82
N ASP A 63 7.21 -6.86 11.70
CA ASP A 63 5.89 -6.29 11.39
C ASP A 63 5.56 -6.36 9.89
N ALA A 64 6.59 -6.49 9.05
CA ALA A 64 6.47 -6.73 7.62
C ALA A 64 7.76 -7.37 7.07
N MET A 65 7.63 -8.05 5.94
CA MET A 65 8.73 -8.65 5.22
C MET A 65 8.76 -8.16 3.78
N VAL A 66 9.95 -7.81 3.29
CA VAL A 66 10.26 -7.68 1.86
C VAL A 66 10.94 -8.96 1.43
N LEU A 67 10.42 -9.65 0.42
CA LEU A 67 10.85 -11.00 0.09
C LEU A 67 11.05 -11.16 -1.42
N ASP A 68 12.27 -11.43 -1.85
CA ASP A 68 12.50 -11.81 -3.23
C ASP A 68 11.90 -13.18 -3.53
N ILE A 69 11.30 -13.32 -4.71
CA ILE A 69 10.75 -14.59 -5.17
C ILE A 69 11.87 -15.53 -5.61
N MET A 70 12.87 -14.98 -6.32
CA MET A 70 13.89 -15.77 -7.03
C MET A 70 15.15 -15.93 -6.16
N MET A 71 15.14 -16.88 -5.23
CA MET A 71 16.31 -17.21 -4.42
C MET A 71 16.79 -18.65 -4.68
N PRO A 72 18.11 -18.92 -4.61
CA PRO A 72 18.68 -20.20 -5.08
C PRO A 72 18.42 -21.38 -4.13
N ASP A 73 18.21 -21.16 -2.81
CA ASP A 73 18.07 -22.23 -1.81
C ASP A 73 16.60 -22.61 -1.55
N LEU A 74 15.81 -21.63 -1.23
CA LEU A 74 14.38 -21.74 -0.96
C LEU A 74 13.72 -20.51 -1.51
N ASP A 75 12.89 -20.65 -2.55
CA ASP A 75 12.21 -19.54 -3.18
C ASP A 75 11.25 -18.82 -2.22
N GLY A 76 10.95 -17.56 -2.54
CA GLY A 76 10.11 -16.71 -1.68
C GLY A 76 8.69 -17.27 -1.47
N MET A 77 8.16 -18.00 -2.44
CA MET A 77 6.83 -18.63 -2.33
C MET A 77 6.85 -19.75 -1.31
N ALA A 78 7.89 -20.59 -1.34
CA ALA A 78 8.07 -21.66 -0.36
C ALA A 78 8.35 -21.11 1.05
N VAL A 79 9.06 -19.97 1.17
CA VAL A 79 9.22 -19.25 2.45
C VAL A 79 7.85 -18.81 2.98
N LEU A 80 7.04 -18.11 2.17
CA LEU A 80 5.69 -17.67 2.58
C LEU A 80 4.83 -18.85 3.02
N GLN A 81 4.79 -19.93 2.24
CA GLN A 81 3.99 -21.09 2.56
C GLN A 81 4.38 -21.69 3.92
N ARG A 82 5.68 -21.79 4.25
CA ARG A 82 6.16 -22.29 5.55
C ARG A 82 5.82 -21.34 6.70
N LEU A 83 5.89 -20.02 6.48
CA LEU A 83 5.46 -19.05 7.47
C LEU A 83 3.97 -19.21 7.79
N ARG A 84 3.09 -19.28 6.79
CA ARG A 84 1.65 -19.48 6.97
C ARG A 84 1.33 -20.84 7.65
N GLN A 85 2.02 -21.92 7.27
CA GLN A 85 1.88 -23.23 7.92
C GLN A 85 2.30 -23.22 9.39
N SER A 86 3.22 -22.34 9.78
CA SER A 86 3.63 -22.17 11.18
C SER A 86 2.74 -21.19 11.97
N GLY A 87 1.66 -20.67 11.37
CA GLY A 87 0.77 -19.68 11.98
C GLY A 87 1.35 -18.27 12.03
N ASN A 88 2.36 -17.98 11.20
CA ASN A 88 2.94 -16.64 11.11
C ASN A 88 2.29 -15.89 9.94
N ASP A 89 1.48 -14.87 10.26
CA ASP A 89 0.72 -14.05 9.32
C ASP A 89 1.40 -12.71 9.01
N VAL A 90 2.74 -12.62 9.19
CA VAL A 90 3.50 -11.41 8.86
C VAL A 90 3.18 -10.95 7.44
N PRO A 91 2.86 -9.65 7.22
CA PRO A 91 2.60 -9.11 5.91
C PRO A 91 3.85 -9.20 5.01
N VAL A 92 3.67 -9.69 3.78
CA VAL A 92 4.76 -9.92 2.83
C VAL A 92 4.59 -9.08 1.57
N LEU A 93 5.59 -8.24 1.29
CA LEU A 93 5.79 -7.54 0.03
C LEU A 93 6.78 -8.32 -0.84
N PHE A 94 6.30 -8.90 -1.92
CA PHE A 94 7.17 -9.60 -2.84
C PHE A 94 7.95 -8.65 -3.76
N LEU A 95 9.23 -8.97 -3.99
CA LEU A 95 10.01 -8.44 -5.10
C LEU A 95 9.99 -9.46 -6.23
N THR A 96 9.67 -9.05 -7.45
CA THR A 96 9.54 -9.95 -8.60
C THR A 96 10.12 -9.36 -9.88
N ALA A 97 10.63 -10.21 -10.78
CA ALA A 97 11.01 -9.79 -12.11
C ALA A 97 9.77 -9.47 -12.96
N LYS A 98 9.90 -8.55 -13.92
CA LYS A 98 8.80 -8.01 -14.75
C LYS A 98 8.04 -9.07 -15.56
N ASP A 99 8.67 -10.20 -15.89
CA ASP A 99 8.15 -11.22 -16.81
C ASP A 99 7.31 -12.32 -16.12
N ALA A 100 7.21 -12.29 -14.80
CA ALA A 100 6.53 -13.30 -14.00
C ALA A 100 5.06 -12.94 -13.69
N VAL A 101 4.24 -12.68 -14.71
CA VAL A 101 2.78 -12.43 -14.53
C VAL A 101 2.09 -13.64 -13.89
N SER A 102 2.54 -14.85 -14.21
CA SER A 102 2.08 -16.11 -13.58
C SER A 102 2.39 -16.17 -12.10
N ASP A 103 3.54 -15.65 -11.68
CA ASP A 103 3.99 -15.69 -10.29
C ASP A 103 3.25 -14.67 -9.41
N ARG A 104 2.78 -13.56 -10.00
CA ARG A 104 1.94 -12.57 -9.31
C ARG A 104 0.60 -13.16 -8.88
N VAL A 105 -0.06 -13.90 -9.79
CA VAL A 105 -1.35 -14.55 -9.49
C VAL A 105 -1.14 -15.66 -8.48
N ALA A 106 -0.06 -16.44 -8.62
CA ALA A 106 0.29 -17.50 -7.67
C ALA A 106 0.63 -16.92 -6.28
N GLY A 107 1.40 -15.81 -6.22
CA GLY A 107 1.79 -15.13 -4.98
C GLY A 107 0.60 -14.59 -4.19
N LEU A 108 -0.31 -13.90 -4.83
CA LEU A 108 -1.53 -13.38 -4.22
C LEU A 108 -2.49 -14.51 -3.81
N THR A 109 -2.58 -15.59 -4.60
CA THR A 109 -3.40 -16.77 -4.29
C THR A 109 -2.81 -17.59 -3.13
N ALA A 110 -1.48 -17.55 -2.94
CA ALA A 110 -0.78 -18.23 -1.84
C ALA A 110 -0.74 -17.43 -0.51
N GLY A 111 -1.34 -16.23 -0.47
CA GLY A 111 -1.42 -15.39 0.73
C GLY A 111 -0.32 -14.32 0.83
N GLY A 112 0.31 -13.94 -0.27
CA GLY A 112 1.12 -12.72 -0.37
C GLY A 112 0.21 -11.49 -0.35
N ASP A 113 0.63 -10.43 0.35
CA ASP A 113 -0.23 -9.27 0.60
C ASP A 113 -0.07 -8.16 -0.44
N ASP A 114 1.11 -8.06 -1.09
CA ASP A 114 1.40 -7.12 -2.19
C ASP A 114 2.69 -7.52 -2.92
N TYR A 115 2.99 -6.89 -4.06
CA TYR A 115 4.21 -7.13 -4.84
C TYR A 115 4.75 -5.84 -5.48
N VAL A 116 6.06 -5.83 -5.76
CA VAL A 116 6.75 -4.78 -6.51
C VAL A 116 7.60 -5.43 -7.60
N THR A 117 7.53 -4.89 -8.81
CA THR A 117 8.32 -5.42 -9.94
C THR A 117 9.68 -4.73 -10.04
N LYS A 118 10.73 -5.53 -10.19
CA LYS A 118 12.10 -5.03 -10.51
C LYS A 118 12.12 -4.56 -11.99
N PRO A 119 12.65 -3.35 -12.32
CA PRO A 119 13.21 -2.34 -11.41
C PRO A 119 12.13 -1.50 -10.73
N PHE A 120 12.37 -1.10 -9.48
CA PHE A 120 11.47 -0.31 -8.65
C PHE A 120 12.15 0.93 -8.05
N SER A 121 11.37 1.86 -7.55
CA SER A 121 11.88 2.97 -6.73
C SER A 121 11.81 2.62 -5.23
N LEU A 122 12.73 3.18 -4.44
CA LEU A 122 12.71 2.99 -2.98
C LEU A 122 11.45 3.57 -2.34
N GLU A 123 10.98 4.70 -2.88
CA GLU A 123 9.74 5.33 -2.43
C GLU A 123 8.52 4.43 -2.64
N GLU A 124 8.49 3.64 -3.73
CA GLU A 124 7.40 2.67 -3.97
C GLU A 124 7.40 1.58 -2.92
N VAL A 125 8.56 0.98 -2.63
CA VAL A 125 8.68 -0.06 -1.59
C VAL A 125 8.25 0.46 -0.23
N VAL A 126 8.72 1.66 0.16
CA VAL A 126 8.35 2.31 1.42
C VAL A 126 6.84 2.55 1.49
N ALA A 127 6.25 3.10 0.42
CA ALA A 127 4.81 3.40 0.39
C ALA A 127 3.94 2.13 0.52
N ARG A 128 4.33 1.04 -0.14
CA ARG A 128 3.63 -0.24 -0.06
C ARG A 128 3.77 -0.90 1.30
N LEU A 129 4.97 -0.90 1.88
CA LEU A 129 5.18 -1.41 3.24
C LEU A 129 4.35 -0.64 4.28
N ARG A 130 4.30 0.69 4.18
CA ARG A 130 3.43 1.51 5.04
C ARG A 130 1.96 1.10 4.91
N GLY A 131 1.49 0.85 3.68
CA GLY A 131 0.14 0.37 3.41
C GLY A 131 -0.11 -1.02 4.02
N LEU A 132 0.83 -1.95 3.86
CA LEU A 132 0.74 -3.31 4.39
C LEU A 132 0.66 -3.31 5.93
N MET A 133 1.62 -2.66 6.60
CA MET A 133 1.69 -2.61 8.07
C MET A 133 0.45 -1.95 8.69
N ARG A 134 -0.11 -0.96 8.02
CA ARG A 134 -1.35 -0.31 8.45
C ARG A 134 -2.56 -1.24 8.34
N ARG A 135 -2.71 -1.98 7.21
CA ARG A 135 -3.79 -2.98 7.02
C ARG A 135 -3.69 -4.14 8.01
N ALA A 136 -2.48 -4.55 8.37
CA ALA A 136 -2.24 -5.59 9.36
C ALA A 136 -2.49 -5.13 10.82
N GLY A 137 -2.80 -3.84 11.03
CA GLY A 137 -2.99 -3.29 12.39
C GLY A 137 -1.70 -3.24 13.22
N THR A 138 -0.54 -3.46 12.61
CA THR A 138 0.76 -3.48 13.31
C THR A 138 1.36 -2.08 13.49
N ALA A 139 0.85 -1.08 12.75
CA ALA A 139 1.39 0.28 12.74
C ALA A 139 0.30 1.34 12.93
N HIS A 140 0.58 2.30 13.81
CA HIS A 140 -0.20 3.53 13.93
C HIS A 140 0.63 4.71 13.45
N SER A 141 0.00 5.63 12.70
CA SER A 141 0.57 6.97 12.49
C SER A 141 0.29 7.78 13.75
N ALA A 142 1.31 8.22 14.46
CA ALA A 142 1.17 8.99 15.69
C ALA A 142 0.37 10.31 15.52
N ASP A 143 0.18 10.78 14.29
CA ASP A 143 -0.43 12.07 13.95
C ASP A 143 -1.55 12.04 12.89
N ALA A 144 -1.99 10.88 12.43
CA ALA A 144 -3.09 10.80 11.46
C ALA A 144 -4.23 9.95 12.03
N GLU A 145 -5.38 10.58 12.29
CA GLU A 145 -6.60 9.81 12.47
C GLU A 145 -6.77 8.91 11.21
N PRO A 146 -6.98 7.59 11.38
CA PRO A 146 -7.14 6.68 10.24
C PRO A 146 -8.43 6.96 9.44
N ILE A 147 -9.18 7.95 9.87
CA ILE A 147 -10.46 8.34 9.29
C ILE A 147 -10.31 9.62 8.48
N LEU A 148 -10.37 9.48 7.16
CA LEU A 148 -10.50 10.61 6.26
C LEU A 148 -11.95 11.13 6.27
N ARG A 149 -12.13 12.47 6.25
CA ARG A 149 -13.45 13.10 6.29
C ARG A 149 -13.57 14.16 5.20
N VAL A 150 -14.68 14.11 4.45
CA VAL A 150 -15.06 15.16 3.48
C VAL A 150 -16.56 15.41 3.58
N GLY A 151 -16.96 16.46 4.27
CA GLY A 151 -18.37 16.69 4.60
C GLY A 151 -18.92 15.58 5.49
N ASP A 152 -19.98 14.93 5.02
CA ASP A 152 -20.66 13.79 5.65
C ASP A 152 -20.08 12.42 5.26
N LEU A 153 -19.03 12.39 4.41
CA LEU A 153 -18.35 11.18 3.97
C LEU A 153 -17.15 10.90 4.88
N THR A 154 -17.06 9.68 5.39
CA THR A 154 -15.92 9.15 6.14
C THR A 154 -15.36 7.91 5.47
N LEU A 155 -14.06 7.75 5.51
CA LEU A 155 -13.35 6.57 5.06
C LEU A 155 -12.32 6.19 6.12
N ASN A 156 -12.46 5.00 6.67
CA ASN A 156 -11.50 4.44 7.60
C ASN A 156 -10.45 3.66 6.80
N GLU A 157 -9.19 4.11 6.86
CA GLU A 157 -8.09 3.51 6.10
C GLU A 157 -7.65 2.16 6.66
N ASP A 158 -7.95 1.87 7.93
CA ASP A 158 -7.56 0.65 8.61
C ASP A 158 -8.64 -0.44 8.46
N SER A 159 -9.91 -0.13 8.74
CA SER A 159 -11.00 -1.11 8.60
C SER A 159 -11.56 -1.22 7.18
N HIS A 160 -11.16 -0.32 6.25
CA HIS A 160 -11.72 -0.19 4.89
C HIS A 160 -13.23 0.16 4.87
N GLU A 161 -13.77 0.63 5.97
CA GLU A 161 -15.15 1.08 6.05
C GLU A 161 -15.32 2.45 5.41
N VAL A 162 -16.39 2.58 4.65
CA VAL A 162 -16.79 3.84 4.03
C VAL A 162 -18.23 4.12 4.41
N GLU A 163 -18.46 5.30 4.99
CA GLU A 163 -19.77 5.73 5.44
C GLU A 163 -20.05 7.15 4.93
N ARG A 164 -21.29 7.41 4.53
CA ARG A 164 -21.75 8.76 4.19
C ARG A 164 -23.16 9.01 4.73
N GLY A 165 -23.29 10.00 5.63
CA GLY A 165 -24.57 10.38 6.21
C GLY A 165 -25.27 9.24 6.95
N GLY A 166 -24.54 8.31 7.56
CA GLY A 166 -25.04 7.14 8.28
C GLY A 166 -25.23 5.87 7.46
N ASP A 167 -25.09 5.95 6.13
CA ASP A 167 -25.14 4.76 5.27
C ASP A 167 -23.75 4.22 4.97
N GLN A 168 -23.55 2.91 5.12
CA GLN A 168 -22.31 2.21 4.79
C GLN A 168 -22.28 1.79 3.31
N PHE A 169 -21.10 1.83 2.71
CA PHE A 169 -20.89 1.49 1.30
C PHE A 169 -19.80 0.44 1.14
N GLU A 170 -20.10 -0.64 0.46
CA GLU A 170 -19.12 -1.62 0.03
C GLU A 170 -18.43 -1.15 -1.25
N LEU A 171 -17.11 -0.92 -1.16
CA LEU A 171 -16.27 -0.58 -2.30
C LEU A 171 -15.37 -1.76 -2.65
N THR A 172 -15.10 -1.94 -3.95
CA THR A 172 -14.02 -2.81 -4.39
C THR A 172 -12.66 -2.19 -3.99
N ALA A 173 -11.59 -2.97 -3.95
CA ALA A 173 -10.26 -2.49 -3.60
C ALA A 173 -9.83 -1.28 -4.45
N THR A 174 -10.10 -1.30 -5.76
CA THR A 174 -9.76 -0.19 -6.67
C THR A 174 -10.63 1.05 -6.43
N GLU A 175 -11.93 0.89 -6.17
CA GLU A 175 -12.82 2.00 -5.82
C GLU A 175 -12.39 2.64 -4.50
N PHE A 176 -12.02 1.82 -3.51
CA PHE A 176 -11.52 2.27 -2.21
C PHE A 176 -10.25 3.10 -2.37
N GLU A 177 -9.24 2.58 -3.10
CA GLU A 177 -7.98 3.28 -3.34
C GLU A 177 -8.19 4.60 -4.10
N LEU A 178 -9.09 4.63 -5.10
CA LEU A 178 -9.43 5.86 -5.81
C LEU A 178 -10.08 6.87 -4.87
N LEU A 179 -11.05 6.45 -4.06
CA LEU A 179 -11.70 7.33 -3.09
C LEU A 179 -10.71 7.85 -2.06
N ARG A 180 -9.89 6.98 -1.49
CA ARG A 180 -8.82 7.32 -0.56
C ARG A 180 -7.88 8.37 -1.14
N PHE A 181 -7.42 8.16 -2.38
CA PHE A 181 -6.54 9.11 -3.06
C PHE A 181 -7.20 10.49 -3.26
N LEU A 182 -8.48 10.53 -3.66
CA LEU A 182 -9.23 11.77 -3.79
C LEU A 182 -9.38 12.48 -2.44
N MET A 183 -9.76 11.75 -1.37
CA MET A 183 -9.97 12.32 -0.03
C MET A 183 -8.68 12.86 0.58
N ARG A 184 -7.54 12.20 0.39
CA ARG A 184 -6.22 12.72 0.79
C ARG A 184 -5.80 13.98 0.04
N ASN A 185 -6.37 14.20 -1.15
CA ASN A 185 -6.16 15.40 -1.96
C ASN A 185 -7.41 16.31 -1.96
N GLN A 186 -8.19 16.33 -0.87
CA GLN A 186 -9.40 17.14 -0.81
C GLN A 186 -9.13 18.61 -1.16
N ARG A 187 -10.08 19.23 -1.89
CA ARG A 187 -10.01 20.60 -2.40
C ARG A 187 -8.87 20.86 -3.42
N ARG A 188 -8.15 19.82 -3.83
CA ARG A 188 -7.14 19.91 -4.91
C ARG A 188 -7.66 19.19 -6.15
N VAL A 189 -7.35 19.74 -7.32
CA VAL A 189 -7.64 19.07 -8.60
C VAL A 189 -6.52 18.06 -8.86
N VAL A 190 -6.86 16.80 -9.01
CA VAL A 190 -5.94 15.74 -9.41
C VAL A 190 -6.20 15.35 -10.86
N SER A 191 -5.14 15.32 -11.67
CA SER A 191 -5.25 14.96 -13.08
C SER A 191 -5.50 13.47 -13.27
N LYS A 192 -6.06 13.08 -14.43
CA LYS A 192 -6.25 11.67 -14.77
C LYS A 192 -4.92 10.89 -14.77
N ALA A 193 -3.83 11.52 -15.19
CA ALA A 193 -2.50 10.91 -15.17
C ALA A 193 -2.03 10.63 -13.73
N GLN A 194 -2.21 11.56 -12.80
CA GLN A 194 -1.89 11.37 -11.39
C GLN A 194 -2.74 10.26 -10.74
N ILE A 195 -4.03 10.20 -11.09
CA ILE A 195 -4.92 9.15 -10.61
C ILE A 195 -4.48 7.77 -11.15
N LEU A 196 -4.17 7.68 -12.46
CA LEU A 196 -3.68 6.43 -13.06
C LEU A 196 -2.39 5.96 -12.40
N ASP A 197 -1.43 6.86 -12.22
CA ASP A 197 -0.15 6.58 -11.60
C ASP A 197 -0.30 6.03 -10.16
N ARG A 198 -1.19 6.61 -9.37
CA ARG A 198 -1.34 6.30 -7.94
C ARG A 198 -2.27 5.13 -7.64
N VAL A 199 -3.27 4.88 -8.47
CA VAL A 199 -4.29 3.86 -8.24
C VAL A 199 -4.05 2.60 -9.07
N TRP A 200 -3.47 2.74 -10.27
CA TRP A 200 -3.29 1.63 -11.23
C TRP A 200 -1.84 1.29 -11.58
N ASN A 201 -0.83 1.97 -10.99
CA ASN A 201 0.60 1.66 -11.23
C ASN A 201 0.95 1.41 -12.70
N TYR A 202 0.90 2.41 -13.56
CA TYR A 202 1.41 2.44 -14.96
C TYR A 202 1.01 1.30 -15.93
N ASP A 203 0.35 0.23 -15.51
CA ASP A 203 0.21 -1.00 -16.31
C ASP A 203 -1.03 -1.04 -17.25
N PHE A 204 -1.79 0.05 -17.35
CA PHE A 204 -3.03 0.09 -18.17
C PHE A 204 -2.88 0.70 -19.57
N GLY A 205 -1.67 0.71 -20.16
CA GLY A 205 -1.48 1.12 -21.56
C GLY A 205 -2.07 2.50 -21.92
N GLY A 206 -2.10 3.44 -20.97
CA GLY A 206 -2.51 4.83 -21.22
C GLY A 206 -4.01 5.08 -21.43
N ARG A 207 -4.89 4.12 -21.13
CA ARG A 207 -6.35 4.30 -21.28
C ARG A 207 -6.93 5.16 -20.13
N SER A 208 -6.92 6.48 -20.32
CA SER A 208 -7.51 7.44 -19.37
C SER A 208 -9.03 7.23 -19.13
N SER A 209 -9.70 6.49 -20.01
CA SER A 209 -11.13 6.12 -19.87
C SER A 209 -11.44 5.25 -18.65
N VAL A 210 -10.46 4.51 -18.13
CA VAL A 210 -10.65 3.69 -16.91
C VAL A 210 -10.92 4.58 -15.70
N VAL A 211 -10.25 5.72 -15.58
CA VAL A 211 -10.50 6.69 -14.49
C VAL A 211 -11.94 7.19 -14.54
N GLU A 212 -12.43 7.55 -15.75
CA GLU A 212 -13.81 8.03 -15.93
C GLU A 212 -14.84 6.99 -15.49
N LEU A 213 -14.58 5.72 -15.81
CA LEU A 213 -15.44 4.60 -15.44
C LEU A 213 -15.53 4.45 -13.91
N TYR A 214 -14.39 4.42 -13.23
CA TYR A 214 -14.37 4.25 -11.76
C TYR A 214 -14.88 5.48 -11.01
N ILE A 215 -14.65 6.68 -11.52
CA ILE A 215 -15.31 7.90 -11.01
C ILE A 215 -16.84 7.80 -11.14
N SER A 216 -17.33 7.26 -12.26
CA SER A 216 -18.76 7.01 -12.45
C SER A 216 -19.31 6.01 -11.43
N TYR A 217 -18.57 4.92 -11.16
CA TYR A 217 -18.97 3.92 -10.16
C TYR A 217 -19.00 4.51 -8.74
N LEU A 218 -17.97 5.28 -8.35
CA LEU A 218 -17.96 5.95 -7.07
C LEU A 218 -19.13 6.91 -6.92
N ARG A 219 -19.38 7.78 -7.91
CA ARG A 219 -20.52 8.71 -7.87
C ARG A 219 -21.85 7.98 -7.72
N LYS A 220 -22.03 6.87 -8.43
CA LYS A 220 -23.24 6.06 -8.34
C LYS A 220 -23.43 5.47 -6.94
N LYS A 221 -22.34 5.12 -6.25
CA LYS A 221 -22.40 4.56 -4.88
C LYS A 221 -22.56 5.66 -3.84
N ILE A 222 -21.71 6.67 -3.84
CA ILE A 222 -21.65 7.62 -2.73
C ILE A 222 -22.38 8.95 -2.97
N ASP A 223 -22.61 9.36 -4.23
CA ASP A 223 -23.26 10.64 -4.57
C ASP A 223 -24.72 10.48 -5.03
N GLN A 224 -25.22 9.26 -5.28
CA GLN A 224 -26.57 9.05 -5.78
C GLN A 224 -27.62 9.52 -4.77
N GLY A 225 -28.49 10.44 -5.20
CA GLY A 225 -29.56 11.01 -4.35
C GLY A 225 -29.06 12.02 -3.32
N ARG A 226 -27.81 12.44 -3.40
CA ARG A 226 -27.14 13.37 -2.47
C ARG A 226 -26.41 14.47 -3.22
N GLU A 227 -26.04 15.51 -2.50
CA GLU A 227 -25.20 16.56 -3.08
C GLU A 227 -23.83 15.98 -3.44
N PRO A 228 -23.35 16.18 -4.71
CA PRO A 228 -22.13 15.53 -5.17
C PRO A 228 -20.87 16.04 -4.44
N LEU A 229 -20.03 15.12 -3.97
CA LEU A 229 -18.72 15.42 -3.41
C LEU A 229 -17.61 15.35 -4.47
N ILE A 230 -17.77 14.47 -5.48
CA ILE A 230 -16.78 14.30 -6.55
C ILE A 230 -17.13 15.23 -7.72
N HIS A 231 -16.27 16.20 -8.00
CA HIS A 231 -16.45 17.18 -9.06
C HIS A 231 -15.50 16.93 -10.22
N THR A 232 -15.99 17.17 -11.45
CA THR A 232 -15.16 17.17 -12.66
C THR A 232 -14.70 18.59 -12.95
N VAL A 233 -13.39 18.78 -13.05
CA VAL A 233 -12.78 20.02 -13.56
C VAL A 233 -12.43 19.78 -15.02
N ARG A 234 -13.26 20.32 -15.93
CA ARG A 234 -13.16 20.05 -17.37
C ARG A 234 -11.75 20.35 -17.90
N GLY A 235 -11.20 19.43 -18.67
CA GLY A 235 -9.87 19.53 -19.26
C GLY A 235 -8.69 19.32 -18.28
N VAL A 236 -8.94 19.20 -16.96
CA VAL A 236 -7.90 19.07 -15.93
C VAL A 236 -7.97 17.72 -15.21
N GLY A 237 -9.10 17.40 -14.58
CA GLY A 237 -9.21 16.17 -13.78
C GLY A 237 -10.41 16.17 -12.85
N TYR A 238 -10.20 15.69 -11.63
CA TYR A 238 -11.23 15.51 -10.61
C TYR A 238 -10.81 16.12 -9.27
N MET A 239 -11.80 16.50 -8.48
CA MET A 239 -11.62 17.05 -7.15
C MET A 239 -12.73 16.54 -6.24
N ILE A 240 -12.40 16.18 -5.00
CA ILE A 240 -13.39 15.93 -3.96
C ILE A 240 -13.44 17.12 -2.99
N LYS A 241 -14.64 17.57 -2.66
CA LYS A 241 -14.87 18.65 -1.67
C LYS A 241 -16.24 18.50 -1.02
N ALA A 242 -16.37 18.96 0.21
CA ALA A 242 -17.68 19.09 0.86
C ALA A 242 -18.55 20.10 0.12
N PRO A 243 -19.89 19.97 0.17
CA PRO A 243 -20.83 20.98 -0.24
C PRO A 243 -20.56 22.30 0.51
N GLN A 244 -20.91 23.41 -0.12
CA GLN A 244 -20.80 24.74 0.53
C GLN A 244 -22.01 25.04 1.38
#